data_dc982f5f41510bd5bc98ed3027dd9ca3
#
_entry.id   dc982f5f41510bd5bc98ed3027dd9ca3
#
_cell.length_a   1.000
_cell.length_b   1.000
_cell.length_c   1.000
_cell.angle_alpha   90.00
_cell.angle_beta   90.00
_cell.angle_gamma   90.00
#
_symmetry.space_group_name_H-M   'P 1'
#
loop_
_entity.id
_entity.type
_entity.pdbx_description
1 polymer ?
#
loop_
_entity_poly.entity_id
_entity_poly.type
_entity_poly.pdbx_seq_one_letter_code
_entity_poly.pdbx_strand_id
1 'polypeptide(L)'
;MILLTVLGRGLVAWQMVLHLDGLLLFPLAFGLLVLQKGYSVAKSAVVPSLVRNDLQLVEANAKLALLSAVGSMVGAGIGGLALLVGPTAPAMVAVGAYALTLLFAFRLPKVVVAPAPTTAGERAELRKRGMRAAAVAIGTFRAVGGFTTFLLAFEFRGG
;
A
#
# COMPACT_ATOMS: atom_id res chain seq x y z
N MET A 1 -11.79 8.81 -1.75
CA MET A 1 -10.92 7.87 -1.00
C MET A 1 -9.49 7.82 -1.54
N ILE A 2 -9.25 7.54 -2.84
CA ILE A 2 -7.87 7.44 -3.41
C ILE A 2 -7.07 8.74 -3.21
N LEU A 3 -7.64 9.91 -3.53
CA LEU A 3 -6.99 11.21 -3.32
C LEU A 3 -6.58 11.45 -1.87
N LEU A 4 -7.43 11.09 -0.93
CA LEU A 4 -7.18 11.28 0.51
C LEU A 4 -6.02 10.40 1.00
N THR A 5 -5.93 9.16 0.51
CA THR A 5 -4.82 8.27 0.84
C THR A 5 -3.49 8.71 0.21
N VAL A 6 -3.51 9.23 -1.02
CA VAL A 6 -2.31 9.76 -1.68
C VAL A 6 -1.82 11.03 -0.99
N LEU A 7 -2.73 11.96 -0.66
CA LEU A 7 -2.39 13.17 0.11
C LEU A 7 -1.83 12.82 1.49
N GLY A 8 -2.51 11.93 2.23
CA GLY A 8 -2.05 11.49 3.55
C GLY A 8 -0.64 10.89 3.50
N ARG A 9 -0.36 10.07 2.49
CA ARG A 9 0.98 9.47 2.29
C ARG A 9 2.04 10.51 1.95
N GLY A 10 1.70 11.49 1.09
CA GLY A 10 2.60 12.59 0.77
C GLY A 10 2.94 13.44 1.99
N LEU A 11 1.96 13.77 2.83
CA LEU A 11 2.15 14.52 4.06
C LEU A 11 2.99 13.73 5.08
N VAL A 12 2.72 12.44 5.26
CA VAL A 12 3.51 11.59 6.17
C VAL A 12 4.95 11.46 5.67
N ALA A 13 5.15 11.25 4.38
CA ALA A 13 6.49 11.20 3.79
C ALA A 13 7.25 12.54 3.98
N TRP A 14 6.58 13.66 3.81
CA TRP A 14 7.15 14.98 4.08
C TRP A 14 7.56 15.14 5.56
N GLN A 15 6.68 14.74 6.48
CA GLN A 15 7.00 14.76 7.91
C GLN A 15 8.19 13.84 8.27
N MET A 16 8.31 12.70 7.59
CA MET A 16 9.48 11.82 7.77
C MET A 16 10.79 12.50 7.37
N VAL A 17 10.80 13.31 6.29
CA VAL A 17 11.98 14.07 5.89
C VAL A 17 12.44 15.04 6.99
N LEU A 18 11.48 15.66 7.70
CA LEU A 18 11.76 16.64 8.75
C LEU A 18 12.20 15.99 10.08
N HIS A 19 11.93 14.69 10.29
CA HIS A 19 12.12 14.01 11.57
C HIS A 19 12.90 12.69 11.42
N LEU A 20 13.89 12.65 10.50
CA LEU A 20 14.65 11.42 10.20
C LEU A 20 15.42 10.88 11.41
N ASP A 21 15.90 11.75 12.29
CA ASP A 21 16.70 11.38 13.47
C ASP A 21 15.86 11.25 14.74
N GLY A 22 14.54 11.46 14.64
CA GLY A 22 13.64 11.50 15.79
C GLY A 22 12.87 10.19 16.02
N LEU A 23 12.44 9.98 17.28
CA LEU A 23 11.56 8.88 17.66
C LEU A 23 10.22 8.89 16.88
N LEU A 24 9.82 10.07 16.38
CA LEU A 24 8.64 10.28 15.54
C LEU A 24 8.69 9.52 14.21
N LEU A 25 9.87 9.11 13.75
CA LEU A 25 10.01 8.32 12.54
C LEU A 25 9.18 7.02 12.59
N PHE A 26 9.14 6.33 13.75
CA PHE A 26 8.42 5.07 13.91
C PHE A 26 6.89 5.20 13.73
N PRO A 27 6.20 6.12 14.44
CA PRO A 27 4.76 6.30 14.22
C PRO A 27 4.44 6.83 12.83
N LEU A 28 5.30 7.64 12.22
CA LEU A 28 5.13 8.11 10.85
C LEU A 28 5.27 6.96 9.85
N ALA A 29 6.28 6.10 10.00
CA ALA A 29 6.45 4.90 9.17
C ALA A 29 5.25 3.95 9.32
N PHE A 30 4.76 3.74 10.54
CA PHE A 30 3.55 2.95 10.79
C PHE A 30 2.32 3.58 10.10
N GLY A 31 2.13 4.89 10.22
CA GLY A 31 1.06 5.61 9.52
C GLY A 31 1.12 5.42 8.00
N LEU A 32 2.33 5.48 7.41
CA LEU A 32 2.54 5.23 5.99
C LEU A 32 2.11 3.80 5.60
N LEU A 33 2.46 2.80 6.41
CA LEU A 33 2.07 1.41 6.18
C LEU A 33 0.55 1.22 6.26
N VAL A 34 -0.12 1.85 7.22
CA VAL A 34 -1.58 1.81 7.34
C VAL A 34 -2.25 2.44 6.10
N LEU A 35 -1.78 3.61 5.67
CA LEU A 35 -2.27 4.27 4.46
C LEU A 35 -2.00 3.44 3.20
N GLN A 36 -0.87 2.73 3.15
CA GLN A 36 -0.54 1.79 2.08
C GLN A 36 -1.56 0.65 2.00
N LYS A 37 -1.91 0.07 3.14
CA LYS A 37 -2.92 -0.99 3.20
C LYS A 37 -4.31 -0.48 2.84
N GLY A 38 -4.69 0.70 3.32
CA GLY A 38 -5.95 1.36 2.95
C GLY A 38 -6.07 1.58 1.44
N TYR A 39 -5.01 2.05 0.79
CA TYR A 39 -4.96 2.19 -0.67
C TYR A 39 -5.11 0.83 -1.39
N SER A 40 -4.43 -0.21 -0.92
CA SER A 40 -4.53 -1.55 -1.49
C SER A 40 -5.96 -2.09 -1.44
N VAL A 41 -6.66 -1.91 -0.32
CA VAL A 41 -8.06 -2.31 -0.15
C VAL A 41 -8.97 -1.48 -1.07
N ALA A 42 -8.79 -0.17 -1.13
CA ALA A 42 -9.57 0.70 -2.01
C ALA A 42 -9.38 0.32 -3.49
N LYS A 43 -8.15 0.03 -3.92
CA LYS A 43 -7.84 -0.46 -5.26
C LYS A 43 -8.55 -1.77 -5.58
N SER A 44 -8.52 -2.73 -4.65
CA SER A 44 -9.18 -4.03 -4.84
C SER A 44 -10.70 -3.92 -4.97
N ALA A 45 -11.31 -2.92 -4.34
CA ALA A 45 -12.75 -2.66 -4.46
C ALA A 45 -13.13 -2.00 -5.80
N VAL A 46 -12.22 -1.26 -6.43
CA VAL A 46 -12.49 -0.55 -7.69
C VAL A 46 -12.35 -1.48 -8.90
N VAL A 47 -11.40 -2.43 -8.87
CA VAL A 47 -11.11 -3.29 -10.04
C VAL A 47 -12.34 -4.07 -10.54
N PRO A 48 -13.15 -4.72 -9.67
CA PRO A 48 -14.33 -5.46 -10.13
C PRO A 48 -15.39 -4.57 -10.79
N SER A 49 -15.48 -3.30 -10.42
CA SER A 49 -16.46 -2.36 -11.01
C SER A 49 -16.11 -1.88 -12.42
N LEU A 50 -14.86 -2.09 -12.84
CA LEU A 50 -14.34 -1.67 -14.15
C LEU A 50 -14.33 -2.80 -15.18
N VAL A 51 -14.60 -4.03 -14.76
CA VAL A 51 -14.44 -5.23 -15.60
C VAL A 51 -15.77 -5.95 -15.74
N ARG A 52 -16.11 -6.39 -16.96
CA ARG A 52 -17.41 -6.99 -17.28
C ARG A 52 -17.44 -8.51 -17.15
N ASN A 53 -16.29 -9.19 -17.20
CA ASN A 53 -16.16 -10.65 -17.18
C ASN A 53 -15.05 -11.12 -16.25
N ASP A 54 -15.20 -12.31 -15.67
CA ASP A 54 -14.23 -12.91 -14.74
C ASP A 54 -12.84 -13.10 -15.37
N LEU A 55 -12.77 -13.46 -16.65
CA LEU A 55 -11.50 -13.58 -17.39
C LEU A 55 -10.76 -12.23 -17.49
N GLN A 56 -11.49 -11.15 -17.75
CA GLN A 56 -10.92 -9.80 -17.79
C GLN A 56 -10.48 -9.35 -16.40
N LEU A 57 -11.16 -9.81 -15.35
CA LEU A 57 -10.78 -9.53 -13.95
C LEU A 57 -9.42 -10.16 -13.61
N VAL A 58 -9.21 -11.41 -13.99
CA VAL A 58 -7.94 -12.13 -13.79
C VAL A 58 -6.82 -11.42 -14.58
N GLU A 59 -7.07 -11.08 -15.84
CA GLU A 59 -6.09 -10.38 -16.67
C GLU A 59 -5.76 -8.98 -16.12
N ALA A 60 -6.76 -8.21 -15.72
CA ALA A 60 -6.57 -6.89 -15.11
C ALA A 60 -5.75 -6.97 -13.83
N ASN A 61 -6.06 -7.94 -12.96
CA ASN A 61 -5.32 -8.15 -11.72
C ASN A 61 -3.86 -8.58 -11.99
N ALA A 62 -3.64 -9.46 -12.96
CA ALA A 62 -2.29 -9.90 -13.35
C ALA A 62 -1.46 -8.72 -13.90
N LYS A 63 -2.02 -7.90 -14.79
CA LYS A 63 -1.37 -6.68 -15.31
C LYS A 63 -1.05 -5.69 -14.20
N LEU A 64 -1.99 -5.46 -13.28
CA LEU A 64 -1.78 -4.56 -12.14
C LEU A 64 -0.71 -5.08 -11.17
N ALA A 65 -0.67 -6.40 -10.94
CA ALA A 65 0.36 -7.03 -10.12
C ALA A 65 1.75 -6.88 -10.76
N LEU A 66 1.85 -7.16 -12.08
CA LEU A 66 3.10 -7.01 -12.83
C LEU A 66 3.59 -5.55 -12.82
N LEU A 67 2.72 -4.59 -13.13
CA LEU A 67 3.07 -3.17 -13.09
C LEU A 67 3.49 -2.72 -11.69
N SER A 68 2.83 -3.24 -10.66
CA SER A 68 3.21 -2.95 -9.26
C SER A 68 4.58 -3.54 -8.91
N ALA A 69 4.88 -4.77 -9.37
CA ALA A 69 6.17 -5.41 -9.13
C ALA A 69 7.31 -4.66 -9.83
N VAL A 70 7.12 -4.34 -11.12
CA VAL A 70 8.10 -3.56 -11.89
C VAL A 70 8.28 -2.16 -11.28
N GLY A 71 7.19 -1.48 -10.94
CA GLY A 71 7.24 -0.17 -10.29
C GLY A 71 7.96 -0.20 -8.95
N SER A 72 7.77 -1.26 -8.15
CA SER A 72 8.47 -1.44 -6.88
C SER A 72 9.97 -1.67 -7.08
N MET A 73 10.34 -2.46 -8.09
CA MET A 73 11.74 -2.73 -8.41
C MET A 73 12.47 -1.47 -8.89
N VAL A 74 11.84 -0.71 -9.78
CA VAL A 74 12.37 0.59 -10.23
C VAL A 74 12.47 1.58 -9.07
N GLY A 75 11.42 1.66 -8.25
CA GLY A 75 11.41 2.54 -7.07
C GLY A 75 12.48 2.18 -6.06
N ALA A 76 12.71 0.88 -5.81
CA ALA A 76 13.78 0.42 -4.92
C ALA A 76 15.18 0.77 -5.49
N GLY A 77 15.36 0.62 -6.81
CA GLY A 77 16.61 1.00 -7.48
C GLY A 77 16.89 2.50 -7.36
N ILE A 78 15.90 3.35 -7.67
CA ILE A 78 16.04 4.81 -7.54
C ILE A 78 16.27 5.21 -6.08
N GLY A 79 15.54 4.62 -5.13
CA GLY A 79 15.71 4.87 -3.70
C GLY A 79 17.10 4.44 -3.19
N GLY A 80 17.61 3.29 -3.65
CA GLY A 80 18.95 2.83 -3.34
C GLY A 80 20.05 3.75 -3.88
N LEU A 81 19.92 4.20 -5.14
CA LEU A 81 20.84 5.17 -5.74
C LEU A 81 20.78 6.53 -5.02
N ALA A 82 19.60 6.97 -4.60
CA ALA A 82 19.45 8.20 -3.84
C ALA A 82 20.21 8.18 -2.51
N LEU A 83 20.38 7.01 -1.87
CA LEU A 83 21.20 6.88 -0.66
C LEU A 83 22.67 7.29 -0.87
N LEU A 84 23.20 7.17 -2.10
CA LEU A 84 24.56 7.62 -2.42
C LEU A 84 24.71 9.15 -2.34
N VAL A 85 23.60 9.88 -2.45
CA VAL A 85 23.59 11.35 -2.34
C VAL A 85 23.48 11.80 -0.88
N GLY A 86 22.76 11.02 -0.05
CA GLY A 86 22.60 11.31 1.36
C GLY A 86 21.41 10.61 2.00
N PRO A 87 21.34 10.55 3.33
CA PRO A 87 20.30 9.79 4.05
C PRO A 87 18.89 10.37 3.87
N THR A 88 18.76 11.65 3.54
CA THR A 88 17.47 12.34 3.29
C THR A 88 16.97 12.19 1.86
N ALA A 89 17.87 11.88 0.91
CA ALA A 89 17.55 11.85 -0.51
C ALA A 89 16.46 10.83 -0.89
N PRO A 90 16.43 9.60 -0.37
CA PRO A 90 15.33 8.66 -0.66
C PRO A 90 13.96 9.17 -0.22
N ALA A 91 13.89 9.85 0.92
CA ALA A 91 12.65 10.43 1.42
C ALA A 91 12.16 11.59 0.55
N MET A 92 13.09 12.44 0.05
CA MET A 92 12.77 13.49 -0.91
C MET A 92 12.27 12.93 -2.24
N VAL A 93 12.90 11.85 -2.75
CA VAL A 93 12.44 11.15 -3.96
C VAL A 93 11.02 10.60 -3.74
N ALA A 94 10.74 10.03 -2.57
CA ALA A 94 9.40 9.54 -2.24
C ALA A 94 8.36 10.67 -2.21
N VAL A 95 8.68 11.82 -1.63
CA VAL A 95 7.80 13.01 -1.64
C VAL A 95 7.52 13.46 -3.07
N GLY A 96 8.55 13.56 -3.91
CA GLY A 96 8.41 13.91 -5.33
C GLY A 96 7.52 12.92 -6.09
N ALA A 97 7.69 11.62 -5.86
CA ALA A 97 6.86 10.58 -6.44
C ALA A 97 5.38 10.68 -6.00
N TYR A 98 5.12 10.98 -4.72
CA TYR A 98 3.75 11.23 -4.24
C TYR A 98 3.14 12.49 -4.83
N ALA A 99 3.90 13.57 -4.96
CA ALA A 99 3.44 14.80 -5.62
C ALA A 99 3.06 14.54 -7.08
N LEU A 100 3.90 13.82 -7.80
CA LEU A 100 3.62 13.41 -9.18
C LEU A 100 2.38 12.52 -9.27
N THR A 101 2.24 11.55 -8.37
CA THR A 101 1.07 10.68 -8.30
C THR A 101 -0.20 11.48 -8.03
N LEU A 102 -0.13 12.51 -7.18
CA LEU A 102 -1.24 13.40 -6.88
C LEU A 102 -1.68 14.18 -8.12
N LEU A 103 -0.72 14.73 -8.91
CA LEU A 103 -1.02 15.42 -10.16
C LEU A 103 -1.76 14.52 -11.16
N PHE A 104 -1.32 13.27 -11.30
CA PHE A 104 -2.03 12.30 -12.15
C PHE A 104 -3.38 11.89 -11.57
N ALA A 105 -3.51 11.80 -10.24
CA ALA A 105 -4.76 11.44 -9.58
C ALA A 105 -5.88 12.47 -9.81
N PHE A 106 -5.55 13.75 -9.98
CA PHE A 106 -6.52 14.79 -10.36
C PHE A 106 -7.08 14.62 -11.77
N ARG A 107 -6.35 13.95 -12.65
CA ARG A 107 -6.79 13.67 -14.04
C ARG A 107 -7.61 12.39 -14.16
N LEU A 108 -7.70 11.57 -13.11
CA LEU A 108 -8.54 10.38 -13.14
C LEU A 108 -10.02 10.74 -13.16
N PRO A 109 -10.82 10.13 -14.05
CA PRO A 109 -12.26 10.29 -14.04
C PRO A 109 -12.82 9.81 -12.70
N LYS A 110 -13.84 10.51 -12.19
CA LYS A 110 -14.51 10.11 -10.95
C LYS A 110 -15.27 8.81 -11.21
N VAL A 111 -14.66 7.69 -10.86
CA VAL A 111 -15.35 6.40 -10.87
C VAL A 111 -16.23 6.34 -9.63
N VAL A 112 -17.53 6.43 -9.84
CA VAL A 112 -18.52 6.18 -8.79
C VAL A 112 -18.62 4.67 -8.64
N VAL A 113 -17.95 4.12 -7.62
CA VAL A 113 -18.16 2.74 -7.22
C VAL A 113 -19.53 2.70 -6.56
N ALA A 114 -20.54 2.22 -7.29
CA ALA A 114 -21.83 1.93 -6.68
C ALA A 114 -21.58 0.86 -5.60
N PRO A 115 -21.99 1.09 -4.33
CA PRO A 115 -21.92 0.05 -3.33
C PRO A 115 -22.84 -1.09 -3.80
N ALA A 116 -22.26 -2.19 -4.26
CA ALA A 116 -23.04 -3.40 -4.51
C ALA A 116 -23.69 -3.78 -3.18
N PRO A 117 -25.02 -3.86 -3.11
CA PRO A 117 -25.68 -4.29 -1.89
C PRO A 117 -25.19 -5.70 -1.60
N THR A 118 -24.44 -5.86 -0.50
CA THR A 118 -24.04 -7.20 -0.03
C THR A 118 -25.32 -7.97 0.26
N THR A 119 -25.61 -8.95 -0.59
CA THR A 119 -26.75 -9.84 -0.40
C THR A 119 -26.60 -10.59 0.91
N ALA A 120 -27.73 -10.91 1.57
CA ALA A 120 -27.71 -11.66 2.82
C ALA A 120 -26.94 -13.00 2.69
N GLY A 121 -26.94 -13.58 1.48
CA GLY A 121 -26.16 -14.78 1.13
C GLY A 121 -24.64 -14.56 1.17
N GLU A 122 -24.14 -13.46 0.63
CA GLU A 122 -22.70 -13.14 0.68
C GLU A 122 -22.20 -12.93 2.11
N ARG A 123 -23.01 -12.29 2.96
CA ARG A 123 -22.67 -12.14 4.39
C ARG A 123 -22.64 -13.48 5.12
N ALA A 124 -23.52 -14.42 4.76
CA ALA A 124 -23.52 -15.77 5.33
C ALA A 124 -22.30 -16.57 4.88
N GLU A 125 -21.86 -16.41 3.62
CA GLU A 125 -20.65 -17.05 3.10
C GLU A 125 -19.38 -16.54 3.77
N LEU A 126 -19.25 -15.22 3.98
CA LEU A 126 -18.13 -14.62 4.70
C LEU A 126 -18.04 -15.08 6.17
N ARG A 127 -19.16 -15.57 6.73
CA ARG A 127 -19.21 -16.13 8.09
C ARG A 127 -18.87 -17.62 8.16
N LYS A 128 -18.72 -18.32 7.04
CA LYS A 128 -18.34 -19.74 7.05
C LYS A 128 -17.03 -19.96 7.79
N ARG A 129 -16.95 -21.03 8.58
CA ARG A 129 -15.77 -21.37 9.39
C ARG A 129 -14.48 -21.41 8.57
N GLY A 130 -14.53 -21.92 7.35
CA GLY A 130 -13.38 -21.99 6.45
C GLY A 130 -12.84 -20.61 6.06
N MET A 131 -13.71 -19.64 5.76
CA MET A 131 -13.30 -18.27 5.40
C MET A 131 -12.65 -17.57 6.60
N ARG A 132 -13.20 -17.73 7.79
CA ARG A 132 -12.63 -17.17 9.03
C ARG A 132 -11.28 -17.82 9.37
N ALA A 133 -11.17 -19.15 9.24
CA ALA A 133 -9.92 -19.85 9.47
C ALA A 133 -8.83 -19.40 8.47
N ALA A 134 -9.16 -19.26 7.19
CA ALA A 134 -8.24 -18.74 6.18
C ALA A 134 -7.81 -17.29 6.48
N ALA A 135 -8.75 -16.42 6.88
CA ALA A 135 -8.43 -15.05 7.24
C ALA A 135 -7.50 -14.97 8.47
N VAL A 136 -7.75 -15.78 9.50
CA VAL A 136 -6.89 -15.88 10.69
C VAL A 136 -5.51 -16.42 10.32
N ALA A 137 -5.44 -17.49 9.52
CA ALA A 137 -4.17 -18.07 9.07
C ALA A 137 -3.31 -17.07 8.29
N ILE A 138 -3.92 -16.34 7.33
CA ILE A 138 -3.22 -15.30 6.56
C ILE A 138 -2.79 -14.15 7.47
N GLY A 139 -3.64 -13.74 8.41
CA GLY A 139 -3.34 -12.70 9.39
C GLY A 139 -2.15 -13.08 10.27
N THR A 140 -2.15 -14.30 10.82
CA THR A 140 -1.06 -14.82 11.66
C THR A 140 0.24 -14.92 10.86
N PHE A 141 0.19 -15.47 9.65
CA PHE A 141 1.38 -15.58 8.79
C PHE A 141 2.01 -14.21 8.50
N ARG A 142 1.18 -13.21 8.20
CA ARG A 142 1.65 -11.84 7.98
C ARG A 142 2.19 -11.17 9.26
N ALA A 143 1.58 -11.45 10.40
CA ALA A 143 2.05 -10.94 11.69
C ALA A 143 3.44 -11.52 12.03
N VAL A 144 3.64 -12.82 11.84
CA VAL A 144 4.94 -13.47 12.04
C VAL A 144 5.99 -12.89 11.09
N GLY A 145 5.66 -12.74 9.80
CA GLY A 145 6.57 -12.13 8.83
C GLY A 145 6.95 -10.70 9.20
N GLY A 146 5.98 -9.88 9.61
CA GLY A 146 6.23 -8.52 10.09
C GLY A 146 7.11 -8.49 11.34
N PHE A 147 6.83 -9.34 12.30
CA PHE A 147 7.61 -9.47 13.53
C PHE A 147 9.06 -9.90 13.26
N THR A 148 9.26 -10.90 12.38
CA THR A 148 10.61 -11.36 11.99
C THR A 148 11.39 -10.26 11.30
N THR A 149 10.77 -9.53 10.38
CA THR A 149 11.40 -8.39 9.71
C THR A 149 11.81 -7.31 10.70
N PHE A 150 10.97 -7.05 11.70
CA PHE A 150 11.23 -6.07 12.75
C PHE A 150 12.39 -6.52 13.64
N LEU A 151 12.41 -7.78 14.07
CA LEU A 151 13.51 -8.35 14.86
C LEU A 151 14.84 -8.25 14.12
N LEU A 152 14.88 -8.65 12.83
CA LEU A 152 16.09 -8.55 12.02
C LEU A 152 16.57 -7.10 11.90
N ALA A 153 15.67 -6.15 11.70
CA ALA A 153 16.02 -4.73 11.61
C ALA A 153 16.65 -4.21 12.91
N PHE A 154 16.21 -4.69 14.06
CA PHE A 154 16.81 -4.33 15.36
C PHE A 154 18.15 -5.02 15.60
N GLU A 155 18.28 -6.30 15.25
CA GLU A 155 19.52 -7.05 15.38
C GLU A 155 20.65 -6.41 14.57
N PHE A 156 20.39 -6.07 13.31
CA PHE A 156 21.36 -5.39 12.45
C PHE A 156 21.67 -3.94 12.84
N ARG A 157 20.87 -3.33 13.70
CA ARG A 157 21.13 -1.98 14.21
C ARG A 157 21.96 -1.99 15.50
N GLY A 158 22.00 -3.12 16.21
CA GLY A 158 22.69 -3.25 17.51
C GLY A 158 24.11 -3.80 17.39
N GLY A 159 24.55 -4.24 16.22
CA GLY A 159 25.92 -4.64 15.89
C GLY A 159 26.63 -3.58 15.09
#